data_4cca78072ee94cfd874e4e5c896df512
#
_entry.id   4cca78072ee94cfd874e4e5c896df512
#
_cell.length_a   1.000
_cell.length_b   1.000
_cell.length_c   1.000
_cell.angle_alpha   90.00
_cell.angle_beta   90.00
_cell.angle_gamma   90.00
#
_symmetry.space_group_name_H-M   'P 1'
#
loop_
_entity.id
_entity.type
_entity.pdbx_description
1 polymer ?
#
loop_
_entity_poly.entity_id
_entity_poly.type
_entity_poly.pdbx_seq_one_letter_code
_entity_poly.pdbx_strand_id
1 'polypeptide(L)'
;AIANDVGDVQVVNIKNGNTLPFLKPDDVIEVPARIGKNGAEPIDLGEITNRHIIGLMSIVKEYERYTVEAAKTGSNEAALNALLIHPLVGDWEKTVACFNELKEAHKEFLPQYFKN
;
A
#
# COMPACT_ATOMS: atom_id res chain seq x y z
N ALA A 1 -5.46 -25.35 0.93
CA ALA A 1 -5.71 -25.10 -0.49
C ALA A 1 -4.51 -25.51 -1.34
N ILE A 2 -3.32 -24.94 -1.14
CA ILE A 2 -2.13 -25.17 -1.99
C ILE A 2 -1.74 -26.66 -2.02
N ALA A 3 -1.59 -27.32 -0.85
CA ALA A 3 -1.12 -28.69 -0.78
C ALA A 3 -2.07 -29.72 -1.45
N ASN A 4 -3.37 -29.46 -1.42
CA ASN A 4 -4.39 -30.39 -1.94
C ASN A 4 -4.99 -29.94 -3.28
N ASP A 5 -4.53 -28.82 -3.81
CA ASP A 5 -4.98 -28.23 -5.09
C ASP A 5 -6.52 -28.14 -5.23
N VAL A 6 -7.21 -27.77 -4.16
CA VAL A 6 -8.67 -27.77 -4.09
C VAL A 6 -9.33 -26.56 -4.75
N GLY A 7 -8.55 -25.55 -5.10
CA GLY A 7 -9.06 -24.36 -5.79
C GLY A 7 -9.95 -23.46 -4.92
N ASP A 8 -9.71 -23.42 -3.62
CA ASP A 8 -10.43 -22.54 -2.70
C ASP A 8 -10.30 -21.08 -3.09
N VAL A 9 -11.37 -20.31 -2.88
CA VAL A 9 -11.34 -18.86 -3.04
C VAL A 9 -10.99 -18.22 -1.70
N GLN A 10 -9.90 -17.45 -1.70
CA GLN A 10 -9.39 -16.72 -0.54
C GLN A 10 -9.13 -15.26 -0.93
N VAL A 11 -9.24 -14.35 0.04
CA VAL A 11 -8.76 -12.97 -0.13
C VAL A 11 -7.28 -12.94 0.20
N VAL A 12 -6.46 -12.51 -0.74
CA VAL A 12 -5.00 -12.55 -0.62
C VAL A 12 -4.35 -11.32 -1.21
N ASN A 13 -3.15 -11.01 -0.73
CA ASN A 13 -2.31 -9.96 -1.30
C ASN A 13 -1.50 -10.54 -2.47
N ILE A 14 -1.67 -9.96 -3.64
CA ILE A 14 -0.95 -10.35 -4.87
C ILE A 14 -0.46 -9.12 -5.63
N LYS A 15 0.48 -9.34 -6.53
CA LYS A 15 0.89 -8.33 -7.51
C LYS A 15 -0.29 -8.01 -8.44
N ASN A 16 -0.54 -6.71 -8.67
CA ASN A 16 -1.68 -6.27 -9.48
C ASN A 16 -1.66 -6.83 -10.91
N GLY A 17 -0.51 -6.79 -11.58
CA GLY A 17 -0.47 -7.09 -13.02
C GLY A 17 -1.43 -6.16 -13.77
N ASN A 18 -2.56 -6.71 -14.21
CA ASN A 18 -3.64 -5.96 -14.87
C ASN A 18 -5.00 -6.18 -14.18
N THR A 19 -5.04 -6.71 -12.97
CA THR A 19 -6.30 -7.02 -12.26
C THR A 19 -7.11 -5.76 -12.00
N LEU A 20 -6.45 -4.67 -11.61
CA LEU A 20 -7.04 -3.34 -11.44
C LEU A 20 -6.33 -2.35 -12.38
N PRO A 21 -6.94 -2.02 -13.55
CA PRO A 21 -6.26 -1.24 -14.60
C PRO A 21 -5.87 0.19 -14.21
N PHE A 22 -6.50 0.75 -13.19
CA PHE A 22 -6.22 2.10 -12.67
C PHE A 22 -5.05 2.15 -11.67
N LEU A 23 -4.45 1.00 -11.33
CA LEU A 23 -3.26 0.88 -10.48
C LEU A 23 -2.07 0.40 -11.32
N LYS A 24 -0.85 0.60 -10.78
CA LYS A 24 0.37 0.15 -11.47
C LYS A 24 0.49 -1.38 -11.43
N PRO A 25 1.07 -2.01 -12.47
CA PRO A 25 1.26 -3.47 -12.49
C PRO A 25 2.05 -4.02 -11.30
N ASP A 26 2.98 -3.23 -10.76
CA ASP A 26 3.83 -3.64 -9.63
C ASP A 26 3.22 -3.38 -8.25
N ASP A 27 2.07 -2.74 -8.18
CA ASP A 27 1.36 -2.57 -6.91
C ASP A 27 0.93 -3.91 -6.33
N VAL A 28 0.94 -4.00 -5.02
CA VAL A 28 0.32 -5.12 -4.32
C VAL A 28 -1.14 -4.76 -4.04
N ILE A 29 -2.04 -5.67 -4.37
CA ILE A 29 -3.48 -5.50 -4.18
C ILE A 29 -4.05 -6.66 -3.36
N GLU A 30 -5.10 -6.38 -2.60
CA GLU A 30 -5.85 -7.40 -1.87
C GLU A 30 -7.14 -7.71 -2.64
N VAL A 31 -7.25 -8.93 -3.14
CA VAL A 31 -8.38 -9.37 -3.97
C VAL A 31 -8.72 -10.84 -3.72
N PRO A 32 -9.97 -11.25 -3.98
CA PRO A 32 -10.30 -12.67 -4.01
C PRO A 32 -9.55 -13.36 -5.14
N ALA A 33 -8.93 -14.49 -4.80
CA ALA A 33 -8.20 -15.31 -5.75
C ALA A 33 -8.49 -16.80 -5.52
N ARG A 34 -8.42 -17.57 -6.58
CA ARG A 34 -8.45 -19.03 -6.52
C ARG A 34 -7.08 -19.56 -6.18
N ILE A 35 -6.99 -20.32 -5.10
CA ILE A 35 -5.71 -20.83 -4.59
C ILE A 35 -5.55 -22.30 -4.99
N GLY A 36 -4.48 -22.59 -5.69
CA GLY A 36 -4.10 -23.95 -6.11
C GLY A 36 -2.60 -24.15 -6.01
N LYS A 37 -2.12 -25.30 -6.52
CA LYS A 37 -0.68 -25.66 -6.50
C LYS A 37 0.21 -24.67 -7.26
N ASN A 38 -0.35 -23.93 -8.21
CA ASN A 38 0.37 -22.92 -9.01
C ASN A 38 0.39 -21.54 -8.36
N GLY A 39 -0.19 -21.40 -7.16
CA GLY A 39 -0.30 -20.14 -6.43
C GLY A 39 -1.71 -19.55 -6.44
N ALA A 40 -1.78 -18.22 -6.45
CA ALA A 40 -3.03 -17.47 -6.39
C ALA A 40 -3.37 -16.87 -7.78
N GLU A 41 -4.53 -17.20 -8.29
CA GLU A 41 -5.07 -16.64 -9.54
C GLU A 41 -6.22 -15.69 -9.18
N PRO A 42 -6.12 -14.38 -9.46
CA PRO A 42 -7.17 -13.42 -9.13
C PRO A 42 -8.46 -13.77 -9.87
N ILE A 43 -9.58 -13.60 -9.17
CA ILE A 43 -10.90 -13.73 -9.78
C ILE A 43 -11.19 -12.44 -10.56
N ASP A 44 -11.76 -12.56 -11.74
CA ASP A 44 -12.22 -11.41 -12.52
C ASP A 44 -13.28 -10.64 -11.72
N LEU A 45 -12.98 -9.39 -11.40
CA LEU A 45 -13.85 -8.50 -10.65
C LEU A 45 -14.80 -7.70 -11.55
N GLY A 46 -14.69 -7.88 -12.86
CA GLY A 46 -15.37 -7.04 -13.84
C GLY A 46 -14.85 -5.59 -13.82
N GLU A 47 -15.57 -4.71 -14.52
CA GLU A 47 -15.20 -3.30 -14.61
C GLU A 47 -15.61 -2.53 -13.34
N ILE A 48 -14.64 -1.91 -12.67
CA ILE A 48 -14.89 -1.01 -11.53
C ILE A 48 -15.11 0.40 -12.07
N THR A 49 -16.35 0.87 -12.08
CA THR A 49 -16.73 2.19 -12.62
C THR A 49 -16.97 3.25 -11.56
N ASN A 50 -17.04 2.87 -10.29
CA ASN A 50 -17.29 3.81 -9.19
C ASN A 50 -16.07 4.71 -8.96
N ARG A 51 -16.20 5.98 -9.37
CA ARG A 51 -15.12 6.98 -9.28
C ARG A 51 -14.65 7.24 -7.85
N HIS A 52 -15.54 7.14 -6.85
CA HIS A 52 -15.17 7.33 -5.46
C HIS A 52 -14.24 6.21 -4.98
N ILE A 53 -14.58 4.97 -5.29
CA ILE A 53 -13.74 3.80 -4.97
C ILE A 53 -12.39 3.91 -5.66
N ILE A 54 -12.37 4.20 -6.97
CA ILE A 54 -11.13 4.37 -7.73
C ILE A 54 -10.25 5.46 -7.11
N GLY A 55 -10.84 6.62 -6.79
CA GLY A 55 -10.12 7.74 -6.19
C GLY A 55 -9.53 7.38 -4.83
N LEU A 56 -10.32 6.76 -3.95
CA LEU A 56 -9.87 6.35 -2.61
C LEU A 56 -8.74 5.31 -2.69
N MET A 57 -8.91 4.28 -3.52
CA MET A 57 -7.88 3.25 -3.70
C MET A 57 -6.59 3.84 -4.28
N SER A 58 -6.69 4.78 -5.23
CA SER A 58 -5.52 5.45 -5.81
C SER A 58 -4.76 6.28 -4.77
N ILE A 59 -5.47 7.03 -3.92
CA ILE A 59 -4.85 7.82 -2.85
C ILE A 59 -4.16 6.92 -1.84
N VAL A 60 -4.82 5.86 -1.37
CA VAL A 60 -4.23 4.90 -0.42
C VAL A 60 -3.01 4.23 -1.04
N LYS A 61 -3.04 3.91 -2.33
CA LYS A 61 -1.90 3.32 -3.03
C LYS A 61 -0.70 4.27 -3.14
N GLU A 62 -0.92 5.57 -3.35
CA GLU A 62 0.17 6.56 -3.30
C GLU A 62 0.74 6.71 -1.88
N TYR A 63 -0.10 6.68 -0.84
CA TYR A 63 0.36 6.61 0.54
C TYR A 63 1.30 5.41 0.77
N GLU A 64 0.93 4.22 0.31
CA GLU A 64 1.76 3.02 0.43
C GLU A 64 3.11 3.17 -0.30
N ARG A 65 3.11 3.74 -1.52
CA ARG A 65 4.33 3.97 -2.31
C ARG A 65 5.28 4.92 -1.59
N TYR A 66 4.80 6.05 -1.11
CA TYR A 66 5.60 6.99 -0.32
C TYR A 66 6.12 6.35 0.97
N THR A 67 5.32 5.51 1.63
CA THR A 67 5.76 4.79 2.83
C THR A 67 6.91 3.84 2.52
N VAL A 68 6.81 3.08 1.42
CA VAL A 68 7.88 2.17 0.97
C VAL A 68 9.14 2.95 0.58
N GLU A 69 8.99 4.06 -0.14
CA GLU A 69 10.11 4.94 -0.50
C GLU A 69 10.80 5.49 0.75
N ALA A 70 10.04 6.04 1.69
CA ALA A 70 10.54 6.55 2.95
C ALA A 70 11.31 5.48 3.75
N ALA A 71 10.75 4.28 3.85
CA ALA A 71 11.39 3.17 4.55
C ALA A 71 12.71 2.73 3.90
N LYS A 72 12.78 2.70 2.57
CA LYS A 72 13.98 2.29 1.82
C LYS A 72 15.07 3.34 1.80
N THR A 73 14.72 4.61 1.74
CA THR A 73 15.67 5.71 1.49
C THR A 73 15.99 6.53 2.74
N GLY A 74 15.12 6.51 3.77
CA GLY A 74 15.19 7.43 4.90
C GLY A 74 14.76 8.85 4.55
N SER A 75 14.05 9.04 3.43
CA SER A 75 13.57 10.36 2.99
C SER A 75 12.50 10.90 3.95
N ASN A 76 12.82 12.00 4.64
CA ASN A 76 11.85 12.72 5.46
C ASN A 76 10.72 13.31 4.59
N GLU A 77 11.04 13.75 3.37
CA GLU A 77 10.04 14.27 2.42
C GLU A 77 9.04 13.20 2.02
N ALA A 78 9.50 11.99 1.66
CA ALA A 78 8.61 10.88 1.33
C ALA A 78 7.72 10.49 2.52
N ALA A 79 8.27 10.48 3.74
CA ALA A 79 7.50 10.17 4.95
C ALA A 79 6.42 11.23 5.24
N LEU A 80 6.75 12.52 5.09
CA LEU A 80 5.78 13.61 5.23
C LEU A 80 4.69 13.52 4.16
N ASN A 81 5.06 13.26 2.90
CA ASN A 81 4.10 13.09 1.81
C ASN A 81 3.18 11.88 2.04
N ALA A 82 3.71 10.77 2.56
CA ALA A 82 2.90 9.62 2.94
C ALA A 82 1.82 9.99 3.97
N LEU A 83 2.21 10.66 5.05
CA LEU A 83 1.25 11.10 6.07
C LEU A 83 0.25 12.11 5.54
N LEU A 84 0.71 13.10 4.75
CA LEU A 84 -0.14 14.17 4.23
C LEU A 84 -1.21 13.68 3.28
N ILE A 85 -0.87 12.75 2.37
CA ILE A 85 -1.82 12.21 1.38
C ILE A 85 -2.81 11.23 1.99
N HIS A 86 -2.52 10.70 3.17
CA HIS A 86 -3.40 9.72 3.82
C HIS A 86 -4.76 10.35 4.15
N PRO A 87 -5.89 9.75 3.75
CA PRO A 87 -7.23 10.36 3.88
C PRO A 87 -7.63 10.73 5.31
N LEU A 88 -7.04 10.10 6.32
CA LEU A 88 -7.34 10.37 7.74
C LEU A 88 -6.46 11.48 8.35
N VAL A 89 -5.43 11.95 7.65
CA VAL A 89 -4.52 12.99 8.15
C VAL A 89 -4.81 14.33 7.46
N GLY A 90 -4.43 14.49 6.21
CA GLY A 90 -4.84 15.58 5.32
C GLY A 90 -4.59 17.03 5.82
N ASP A 91 -3.74 17.21 6.84
CA ASP A 91 -3.44 18.50 7.46
C ASP A 91 -1.92 18.63 7.63
N TRP A 92 -1.34 19.71 7.11
CA TRP A 92 0.11 19.88 7.10
C TRP A 92 0.73 20.03 8.49
N GLU A 93 0.14 20.84 9.35
CA GLU A 93 0.70 21.09 10.70
C GLU A 93 0.65 19.81 11.54
N LYS A 94 -0.47 19.09 11.47
CA LYS A 94 -0.62 17.78 12.13
C LYS A 94 0.33 16.73 11.55
N THR A 95 0.52 16.73 10.24
CA THR A 95 1.48 15.83 9.57
C THR A 95 2.88 16.04 10.10
N VAL A 96 3.36 17.29 10.16
CA VAL A 96 4.71 17.61 10.64
C VAL A 96 4.86 17.25 12.12
N ALA A 97 3.89 17.61 12.95
CA ALA A 97 3.92 17.29 14.39
C ALA A 97 3.97 15.78 14.62
N CYS A 98 3.04 15.03 13.99
CA CYS A 98 2.96 13.58 14.11
C CYS A 98 4.25 12.89 13.63
N PHE A 99 4.78 13.31 12.47
CA PHE A 99 6.03 12.75 11.95
C PHE A 99 7.20 12.95 12.90
N ASN A 100 7.36 14.16 13.46
CA ASN A 100 8.45 14.46 14.38
C ASN A 100 8.35 13.65 15.69
N GLU A 101 7.14 13.49 16.22
CA GLU A 101 6.90 12.68 17.41
C GLU A 101 7.20 11.20 17.15
N LEU A 102 6.71 10.64 16.04
CA LEU A 102 6.97 9.26 15.65
C LEU A 102 8.46 9.00 15.40
N LYS A 103 9.12 9.91 14.69
CA LYS A 103 10.55 9.82 14.39
C LYS A 103 11.38 9.81 15.69
N GLU A 104 11.09 10.68 16.65
CA GLU A 104 11.82 10.72 17.92
C GLU A 104 11.48 9.50 18.79
N ALA A 105 10.22 9.12 18.89
CA ALA A 105 9.80 7.96 19.69
C ALA A 105 10.41 6.63 19.21
N HIS A 106 10.66 6.51 17.91
CA HIS A 106 11.18 5.29 17.28
C HIS A 106 12.60 5.41 16.76
N LYS A 107 13.38 6.41 17.20
CA LYS A 107 14.72 6.71 16.66
C LYS A 107 15.69 5.53 16.66
N GLU A 108 15.60 4.64 17.63
CA GLU A 108 16.45 3.45 17.72
C GLU A 108 16.23 2.49 16.53
N PHE A 109 15.02 2.49 15.98
CA PHE A 109 14.62 1.63 14.87
C PHE A 109 14.64 2.34 13.51
N LEU A 110 14.86 3.67 13.51
CA LEU A 110 14.80 4.52 12.33
C LEU A 110 16.11 5.30 12.08
N PRO A 111 17.29 4.65 12.16
CA PRO A 111 18.57 5.37 12.05
C PRO A 111 18.76 6.07 10.71
N GLN A 112 18.08 5.60 9.64
CA GLN A 112 18.17 6.19 8.32
C GLN A 112 17.60 7.61 8.23
N TYR A 113 16.65 7.98 9.10
CA TYR A 113 16.06 9.33 9.12
C TYR A 113 16.89 10.37 9.87
N PHE A 114 17.97 9.96 10.53
CA PHE A 114 18.86 10.81 11.32
C PHE A 114 20.26 10.95 10.70
N LYS A 115 20.48 10.37 9.52
CA LYS A 115 21.73 10.58 8.77
C LYS A 115 21.64 11.94 8.07
N ASN A 116 22.65 12.80 8.33
CA ASN A 116 22.85 14.07 7.61
C ASN A 116 23.33 13.80 6.21
#